data_30500263a183f81024439e984e755e79
#
_entry.id   30500263a183f81024439e984e755e79
#
_cell.length_a   1.000
_cell.length_b   1.000
_cell.length_c   1.000
_cell.angle_alpha   90.00
_cell.angle_beta   90.00
_cell.angle_gamma   90.00
#
_symmetry.space_group_name_H-M   'P 1'
#
loop_
_entity.id
_entity.type
_entity.pdbx_description
1 polymer ?
#
loop_
_entity_poly.entity_id
_entity_poly.type
_entity_poly.pdbx_seq_one_letter_code
_entity_poly.pdbx_strand_id
1 'polypeptide(L)'
;MMCSCDKYIGEHFLPHQIHETTDLYTQFRYVITAGFVDNICPECRGLPLTSYPLAEGHGMTSKFHRYYWREIQLDIIKEFGEFCLSKGKTDWIMAQDEFHNEYINIEKCIKQKYKDLHTMSPKYIYNDESQETIIKKYHVESIQLKATYAPSQKKSLVIFNDRTMAVEDYVRKYYESLGYTSLFLESVPFHVIFSVFMGPIIADTSDHRIRLVGFSDKNALEMGFTSEAATIWCSHPEDFGTSGYWDRRKDMIQKYISSLPDTTDGLLEQFNSMLNITSSYNLRQYLWASCKDDADRACQVLTILPPKKVKTILHYLSKNYWKNYLGWPDLLIYKTGEYFVAEVKSSKDKLTEDQKNWIKGNYKYLDIPFKLIKITR
;
A
#
# COMPACT_ATOMS: atom_id res chain seq x y z
N MET A 1 -15.82 -10.67 22.00
CA MET A 1 -15.28 -9.80 23.05
C MET A 1 -16.43 -8.98 23.60
N MET A 2 -16.55 -8.82 24.92
CA MET A 2 -17.63 -8.08 25.55
C MET A 2 -17.11 -6.74 26.06
N CYS A 3 -17.88 -5.69 25.85
CA CYS A 3 -17.64 -4.39 26.45
C CYS A 3 -18.11 -4.38 27.91
N SER A 4 -17.61 -3.45 28.74
CA SER A 4 -18.11 -3.19 30.09
C SER A 4 -19.60 -2.79 30.14
N CYS A 5 -20.19 -2.42 29.01
CA CYS A 5 -21.65 -2.20 28.87
C CYS A 5 -22.44 -3.48 28.59
N ASP A 6 -21.81 -4.65 28.69
CA ASP A 6 -22.36 -5.98 28.41
C ASP A 6 -22.83 -6.23 26.96
N LYS A 7 -22.56 -5.31 26.06
CA LYS A 7 -22.85 -5.49 24.64
C LYS A 7 -21.72 -6.24 23.93
N TYR A 8 -22.13 -7.12 23.05
CA TYR A 8 -21.17 -7.80 22.17
C TYR A 8 -20.63 -6.82 21.12
N ILE A 9 -19.35 -6.97 20.77
CA ILE A 9 -18.69 -6.05 19.83
C ILE A 9 -19.48 -5.83 18.54
N GLY A 10 -20.14 -6.88 18.03
CA GLY A 10 -20.98 -6.80 16.84
C GLY A 10 -22.21 -5.91 16.99
N GLU A 11 -22.74 -5.74 18.20
CA GLU A 11 -23.89 -4.87 18.45
C GLU A 11 -23.53 -3.39 18.43
N HIS A 12 -22.27 -3.07 18.75
CA HIS A 12 -21.78 -1.71 18.71
C HIS A 12 -21.35 -1.27 17.31
N PHE A 13 -20.98 -2.23 16.47
CA PHE A 13 -20.26 -1.94 15.22
C PHE A 13 -20.98 -2.45 13.96
N LEU A 14 -22.14 -3.09 14.12
CA LEU A 14 -22.96 -3.50 12.98
C LEU A 14 -24.01 -2.43 12.67
N PRO A 15 -24.54 -2.51 11.62
CA PRO A 15 -24.38 -2.39 10.19
C PRO A 15 -24.59 -0.97 9.66
N HIS A 16 -24.67 0.03 10.53
CA HIS A 16 -24.81 1.45 10.13
C HIS A 16 -23.61 1.94 9.32
N GLN A 17 -22.62 1.08 9.18
CA GLN A 17 -21.33 1.41 8.62
C GLN A 17 -21.17 0.92 7.20
N ILE A 18 -22.08 0.11 6.75
CA ILE A 18 -22.08 -0.40 5.38
C ILE A 18 -23.13 0.42 4.62
N HIS A 19 -22.88 1.71 4.53
CA HIS A 19 -23.73 2.53 3.69
C HIS A 19 -23.32 2.49 2.24
N GLU A 20 -24.31 2.19 1.44
CA GLU A 20 -24.27 1.99 0.02
C GLU A 20 -23.79 3.19 -0.79
N THR A 21 -23.52 4.29 -0.17
CA THR A 21 -23.49 5.48 -0.96
C THR A 21 -22.45 6.38 -0.56
N THR A 22 -21.47 6.52 -1.11
CA THR A 22 -20.92 7.84 -1.31
C THR A 22 -19.58 7.74 -2.00
N ASP A 23 -19.27 8.69 -2.81
CA ASP A 23 -17.92 8.96 -3.32
C ASP A 23 -16.89 9.03 -2.18
N LEU A 24 -17.32 9.29 -0.95
CA LEU A 24 -16.54 9.20 0.27
C LEU A 24 -16.10 7.77 0.59
N TYR A 25 -16.91 6.78 0.23
CA TYR A 25 -16.56 5.36 0.40
C TYR A 25 -15.35 4.96 -0.45
N THR A 26 -15.16 5.56 -1.57
CA THR A 26 -13.99 5.32 -2.42
C THR A 26 -12.73 6.02 -1.92
N GLN A 27 -12.87 7.05 -1.11
CA GLN A 27 -11.76 7.81 -0.55
C GLN A 27 -11.37 7.36 0.85
N PHE A 28 -12.33 6.90 1.64
CA PHE A 28 -12.12 6.48 3.03
C PHE A 28 -12.54 5.03 3.20
N ARG A 29 -11.81 4.32 4.02
CA ARG A 29 -12.17 3.01 4.49
C ARG A 29 -12.58 3.14 5.94
N TYR A 30 -13.72 2.59 6.28
CA TYR A 30 -14.27 2.70 7.60
C TYR A 30 -13.46 1.87 8.60
N VAL A 31 -13.06 2.50 9.67
CA VAL A 31 -12.38 1.85 10.78
C VAL A 31 -13.36 1.74 11.92
N ILE A 32 -13.73 0.54 12.23
CA ILE A 32 -14.36 0.26 13.51
C ILE A 32 -13.24 0.00 14.49
N THR A 33 -13.12 0.86 15.48
CA THR A 33 -12.13 0.65 16.52
C THR A 33 -12.60 -0.50 17.39
N ALA A 34 -12.07 -1.69 17.14
CA ALA A 34 -12.21 -2.82 18.05
C ALA A 34 -11.27 -2.70 19.25
N GLY A 35 -10.54 -1.58 19.35
CA GLY A 35 -9.65 -1.29 20.46
C GLY A 35 -10.42 -0.97 21.71
N PHE A 36 -10.76 -2.02 22.45
CA PHE A 36 -11.20 -1.85 23.82
C PHE A 36 -9.98 -1.43 24.66
N VAL A 37 -9.97 -0.19 25.08
CA VAL A 37 -9.07 0.23 26.16
C VAL A 37 -9.80 -0.10 27.45
N ASP A 38 -9.19 -0.91 28.28
CA ASP A 38 -9.77 -1.34 29.57
C ASP A 38 -11.17 -1.97 29.44
N ASN A 39 -11.40 -2.76 28.39
CA ASN A 39 -12.71 -3.38 28.10
C ASN A 39 -13.87 -2.40 27.89
N ILE A 40 -13.59 -1.16 27.53
CA ILE A 40 -14.60 -0.16 27.19
C ILE A 40 -14.60 0.08 25.69
N CYS A 41 -15.73 -0.12 25.03
CA CYS A 41 -15.84 0.14 23.59
C CYS A 41 -15.77 1.65 23.27
N PRO A 42 -15.40 2.00 22.04
CA PRO A 42 -15.28 3.41 21.65
C PRO A 42 -16.56 4.22 21.87
N GLU A 43 -17.72 3.64 21.60
CA GLU A 43 -19.03 4.28 21.80
C GLU A 43 -19.25 4.63 23.27
N CYS A 44 -19.00 3.69 24.19
CA CYS A 44 -19.13 3.93 25.63
C CYS A 44 -18.10 4.93 26.17
N ARG A 45 -17.00 5.15 25.45
CA ARG A 45 -16.03 6.22 25.73
C ARG A 45 -16.45 7.58 25.17
N GLY A 46 -17.62 7.65 24.51
CA GLY A 46 -18.07 8.87 23.84
C GLY A 46 -17.28 9.21 22.59
N LEU A 47 -16.57 8.24 22.03
CA LEU A 47 -15.88 8.41 20.76
C LEU A 47 -16.84 8.10 19.63
N PRO A 48 -17.03 8.98 18.66
CA PRO A 48 -17.82 8.68 17.49
C PRO A 48 -17.15 7.55 16.68
N LEU A 49 -17.96 6.74 16.03
CA LEU A 49 -17.48 5.81 15.02
C LEU A 49 -16.77 6.61 13.93
N THR A 50 -15.55 6.23 13.62
CA THR A 50 -14.69 7.06 12.78
C THR A 50 -14.30 6.35 11.49
N SER A 51 -14.27 7.07 10.39
CA SER A 51 -13.61 6.63 9.16
C SER A 51 -12.17 7.12 9.13
N TYR A 52 -11.27 6.26 8.71
CA TYR A 52 -9.88 6.60 8.52
C TYR A 52 -9.46 6.33 7.08
N PRO A 53 -8.50 7.08 6.57
CA PRO A 53 -7.83 6.67 5.35
C PRO A 53 -7.09 5.35 5.60
N LEU A 54 -7.01 4.54 4.58
CA LEU A 54 -6.36 3.23 4.67
C LEU A 54 -4.91 3.28 5.03
N ALA A 55 -4.22 4.28 4.52
CA ALA A 55 -2.79 4.40 4.60
C ALA A 55 -2.36 5.84 4.54
N GLU A 56 -1.26 6.16 5.20
CA GLU A 56 -0.64 7.46 5.02
C GLU A 56 -0.28 7.68 3.55
N GLY A 57 -0.98 8.60 2.92
CA GLY A 57 -0.70 9.03 1.56
C GLY A 57 -1.07 8.08 0.44
N HIS A 58 -1.76 6.99 0.72
CA HIS A 58 -2.22 6.07 -0.33
C HIS A 58 -3.21 6.76 -1.27
N GLY A 59 -2.95 6.68 -2.58
CA GLY A 59 -3.80 7.32 -3.60
C GLY A 59 -3.74 8.84 -3.64
N MET A 60 -2.91 9.50 -2.83
CA MET A 60 -2.79 10.95 -2.80
C MET A 60 -1.94 11.47 -3.94
N THR A 61 -2.47 12.43 -4.68
CA THR A 61 -1.78 13.07 -5.81
C THR A 61 -0.85 14.20 -5.38
N SER A 62 -1.16 14.88 -4.27
CA SER A 62 -0.34 15.98 -3.78
C SER A 62 0.62 15.56 -2.69
N LYS A 63 1.83 16.11 -2.73
CA LYS A 63 2.91 15.77 -1.80
C LYS A 63 2.55 16.04 -0.34
N PHE A 64 1.92 17.19 -0.04
CA PHE A 64 1.58 17.52 1.34
C PHE A 64 0.50 16.58 1.90
N HIS A 65 -0.46 16.14 1.09
CA HIS A 65 -1.46 15.15 1.48
C HIS A 65 -0.80 13.83 1.87
N ARG A 66 0.20 13.37 1.12
CA ARG A 66 0.92 12.14 1.43
C ARG A 66 1.60 12.18 2.80
N TYR A 67 2.15 13.33 3.19
CA TYR A 67 2.89 13.46 4.43
C TYR A 67 2.05 13.78 5.67
N TYR A 68 0.93 14.45 5.47
CA TYR A 68 0.03 14.86 6.56
C TYR A 68 -1.31 14.12 6.55
N TRP A 69 -1.41 13.05 5.75
CA TRP A 69 -2.69 12.37 5.55
C TRP A 69 -3.33 11.92 6.85
N ARG A 70 -2.56 11.31 7.74
CA ARG A 70 -3.05 10.84 9.02
C ARG A 70 -3.53 12.01 9.90
N GLU A 71 -2.70 13.03 10.02
CA GLU A 71 -3.01 14.22 10.82
C GLU A 71 -4.23 14.95 10.25
N ILE A 72 -4.33 15.11 8.94
CA ILE A 72 -5.49 15.70 8.26
C ILE A 72 -6.75 14.91 8.62
N GLN A 73 -6.70 13.59 8.55
CA GLN A 73 -7.87 12.77 8.85
C GLN A 73 -8.25 12.81 10.33
N LEU A 74 -7.28 12.77 11.23
CA LEU A 74 -7.53 12.88 12.66
C LEU A 74 -8.17 14.24 13.02
N ASP A 75 -7.69 15.32 12.42
CA ASP A 75 -8.28 16.64 12.64
C ASP A 75 -9.70 16.73 12.04
N ILE A 76 -9.95 16.18 10.85
CA ILE A 76 -11.31 16.11 10.28
C ILE A 76 -12.24 15.33 11.19
N ILE A 77 -11.82 14.15 11.63
CA ILE A 77 -12.60 13.30 12.54
C ILE A 77 -12.93 14.05 13.83
N LYS A 78 -11.95 14.73 14.40
CA LYS A 78 -12.13 15.50 15.62
C LYS A 78 -13.12 16.63 15.42
N GLU A 79 -12.88 17.54 14.48
CA GLU A 79 -13.71 18.72 14.27
C GLU A 79 -15.12 18.37 13.82
N PHE A 80 -15.27 17.42 12.88
CA PHE A 80 -16.58 16.98 12.46
C PHE A 80 -17.29 16.15 13.54
N GLY A 81 -16.58 15.33 14.29
CA GLY A 81 -17.12 14.61 15.44
C GLY A 81 -17.65 15.56 16.53
N GLU A 82 -16.89 16.61 16.89
CA GLU A 82 -17.33 17.64 17.82
C GLU A 82 -18.57 18.38 17.31
N PHE A 83 -18.62 18.70 16.02
CA PHE A 83 -19.80 19.27 15.38
C PHE A 83 -21.01 18.33 15.48
N CYS A 84 -20.87 17.05 15.14
CA CYS A 84 -21.95 16.06 15.22
C CYS A 84 -22.49 15.92 16.65
N LEU A 85 -21.60 15.82 17.63
CA LEU A 85 -21.98 15.75 19.05
C LEU A 85 -22.77 16.98 19.49
N SER A 86 -22.39 18.18 19.00
CA SER A 86 -23.13 19.42 19.28
C SER A 86 -24.56 19.41 18.72
N LYS A 87 -24.81 18.56 17.72
CA LYS A 87 -26.13 18.33 17.10
C LYS A 87 -26.84 17.12 17.66
N GLY A 88 -26.31 16.50 18.71
CA GLY A 88 -26.88 15.28 19.32
C GLY A 88 -26.73 14.01 18.46
N LYS A 89 -25.78 14.02 17.51
CA LYS A 89 -25.50 12.88 16.64
C LYS A 89 -24.27 12.13 17.16
N THR A 90 -24.41 10.85 17.38
CA THR A 90 -23.35 9.95 17.81
C THR A 90 -22.80 9.09 16.67
N ASP A 91 -23.58 8.88 15.62
CA ASP A 91 -23.17 8.24 14.38
C ASP A 91 -22.81 9.31 13.32
N TRP A 92 -21.54 9.65 13.25
CA TRP A 92 -21.08 10.69 12.36
C TRP A 92 -20.98 10.24 10.89
N ILE A 93 -20.98 8.93 10.61
CA ILE A 93 -21.05 8.41 9.26
C ILE A 93 -22.42 8.76 8.66
N MET A 94 -23.49 8.48 9.39
CA MET A 94 -24.82 8.90 8.99
C MET A 94 -24.95 10.44 8.95
N ALA A 95 -24.28 11.11 9.89
CA ALA A 95 -24.26 12.56 9.94
C ALA A 95 -23.50 13.21 8.78
N GLN A 96 -22.57 12.54 8.13
CA GLN A 96 -21.91 13.05 6.94
C GLN A 96 -22.88 13.33 5.79
N ASP A 97 -23.86 12.46 5.59
CA ASP A 97 -24.87 12.68 4.55
C ASP A 97 -25.83 13.79 4.94
N GLU A 98 -26.25 13.82 6.22
CA GLU A 98 -27.14 14.87 6.74
C GLU A 98 -26.48 16.26 6.74
N PHE A 99 -25.19 16.34 7.08
CA PHE A 99 -24.41 17.55 7.20
C PHE A 99 -23.27 17.64 6.15
N HIS A 100 -23.53 17.18 4.95
CA HIS A 100 -22.53 17.09 3.89
C HIS A 100 -21.76 18.38 3.64
N ASN A 101 -22.47 19.51 3.56
CA ASN A 101 -21.84 20.81 3.32
C ASN A 101 -20.87 21.20 4.44
N GLU A 102 -21.22 20.89 5.70
CA GLU A 102 -20.39 21.19 6.85
C GLU A 102 -19.15 20.32 6.86
N TYR A 103 -19.32 19.03 6.57
CA TYR A 103 -18.20 18.10 6.42
C TYR A 103 -17.20 18.59 5.36
N ILE A 104 -17.68 18.96 4.17
CA ILE A 104 -16.83 19.48 3.10
C ILE A 104 -16.12 20.77 3.49
N ASN A 105 -16.79 21.66 4.21
CA ASN A 105 -16.17 22.89 4.69
C ASN A 105 -15.05 22.62 5.71
N ILE A 106 -15.29 21.74 6.68
CA ILE A 106 -14.30 21.32 7.67
C ILE A 106 -13.10 20.66 6.96
N GLU A 107 -13.36 19.70 6.06
CA GLU A 107 -12.32 19.03 5.28
C GLU A 107 -11.45 20.05 4.50
N LYS A 108 -12.09 21.00 3.82
CA LYS A 108 -11.40 22.02 3.04
C LYS A 108 -10.53 22.93 3.92
N CYS A 109 -11.04 23.36 5.06
CA CYS A 109 -10.31 24.19 6.00
C CYS A 109 -9.09 23.47 6.56
N ILE A 110 -9.26 22.22 6.96
CA ILE A 110 -8.18 21.41 7.51
C ILE A 110 -7.12 21.12 6.44
N LYS A 111 -7.51 20.73 5.23
CA LYS A 111 -6.57 20.54 4.12
C LYS A 111 -5.79 21.81 3.81
N GLN A 112 -6.42 22.97 3.84
CA GLN A 112 -5.74 24.24 3.63
C GLN A 112 -4.74 24.55 4.76
N LYS A 113 -5.12 24.35 6.03
CA LYS A 113 -4.23 24.47 7.20
C LYS A 113 -2.93 23.68 7.02
N TYR A 114 -3.04 22.41 6.63
CA TYR A 114 -1.86 21.55 6.43
C TYR A 114 -1.06 21.90 5.18
N LYS A 115 -1.71 22.41 4.15
CA LYS A 115 -1.02 22.95 2.96
C LYS A 115 -0.16 24.16 3.32
N ASP A 116 -0.70 25.07 4.12
CA ASP A 116 0.02 26.25 4.59
C ASP A 116 1.17 25.86 5.52
N LEU A 117 0.92 24.95 6.45
CA LEU A 117 1.94 24.38 7.33
C LEU A 117 3.07 23.72 6.54
N HIS A 118 2.75 22.95 5.51
CA HIS A 118 3.76 22.32 4.64
C HIS A 118 4.59 23.37 3.88
N THR A 119 3.97 24.45 3.45
CA THR A 119 4.69 25.54 2.76
C THR A 119 5.64 26.28 3.69
N MET A 120 5.23 26.50 4.93
CA MET A 120 6.03 27.22 5.94
C MET A 120 7.13 26.35 6.57
N SER A 121 6.82 25.10 6.84
CA SER A 121 7.71 24.15 7.52
C SER A 121 7.40 22.73 7.03
N PRO A 122 7.97 22.30 5.90
CA PRO A 122 7.70 20.97 5.38
C PRO A 122 8.09 19.92 6.39
N LYS A 123 7.15 19.05 6.77
CA LYS A 123 7.37 17.93 7.71
C LYS A 123 8.46 16.98 7.25
N TYR A 124 8.56 16.83 5.94
CA TYR A 124 9.60 16.06 5.29
C TYR A 124 10.42 16.98 4.41
N ILE A 125 11.65 17.21 4.78
CA ILE A 125 12.63 17.80 3.88
C ILE A 125 12.80 16.79 2.75
N TYR A 126 12.32 17.18 1.56
CA TYR A 126 12.70 16.44 0.37
C TYR A 126 14.20 16.44 0.29
N ASN A 127 14.77 15.26 0.23
CA ASN A 127 16.11 15.16 -0.25
C ASN A 127 16.05 15.61 -1.72
N ASP A 128 16.33 16.88 -1.98
CA ASP A 128 16.44 17.46 -3.33
C ASP A 128 17.65 16.89 -4.09
N GLU A 129 18.10 15.67 -3.69
CA GLU A 129 19.14 14.98 -4.43
C GLU A 129 18.65 14.73 -5.85
N SER A 130 19.37 15.29 -6.81
CA SER A 130 19.06 15.06 -8.22
C SER A 130 19.12 13.57 -8.55
N GLN A 131 18.46 13.18 -9.63
CA GLN A 131 18.55 11.81 -10.11
C GLN A 131 20.01 11.38 -10.32
N GLU A 132 20.84 12.27 -10.87
CA GLU A 132 22.25 12.04 -11.15
C GLU A 132 23.03 11.80 -9.85
N THR A 133 22.71 12.56 -8.80
CA THR A 133 23.31 12.37 -7.47
C THR A 133 22.95 11.00 -6.90
N ILE A 134 21.67 10.59 -7.00
CA ILE A 134 21.21 9.27 -6.53
C ILE A 134 21.91 8.14 -7.28
N ILE A 135 21.95 8.22 -8.61
CA ILE A 135 22.59 7.20 -9.46
C ILE A 135 24.07 7.04 -9.07
N LYS A 136 24.79 8.15 -8.93
CA LYS A 136 26.22 8.15 -8.57
C LYS A 136 26.44 7.64 -7.15
N LYS A 137 25.69 8.14 -6.18
CA LYS A 137 25.84 7.85 -4.75
C LYS A 137 25.56 6.38 -4.41
N TYR A 138 24.59 5.78 -5.07
CA TYR A 138 24.18 4.40 -4.83
C TYR A 138 24.64 3.43 -5.92
N HIS A 139 25.60 3.85 -6.75
CA HIS A 139 26.25 3.02 -7.77
C HIS A 139 25.25 2.30 -8.69
N VAL A 140 24.18 3.01 -9.09
CA VAL A 140 23.13 2.44 -9.94
C VAL A 140 23.67 2.17 -11.33
N GLU A 141 23.62 0.92 -11.78
CA GLU A 141 23.92 0.55 -13.16
C GLU A 141 22.90 1.20 -14.11
N SER A 142 23.38 2.09 -14.99
CA SER A 142 22.53 2.80 -15.94
C SER A 142 22.83 2.36 -17.36
N ILE A 143 21.80 1.88 -18.05
CA ILE A 143 21.87 1.42 -19.44
C ILE A 143 21.10 2.38 -20.34
N GLN A 144 21.65 2.71 -21.49
CA GLN A 144 20.94 3.48 -22.51
C GLN A 144 20.65 2.59 -23.71
N LEU A 145 19.36 2.49 -24.07
CA LEU A 145 18.93 1.83 -25.30
C LEU A 145 18.37 2.87 -26.25
N LYS A 146 18.77 2.80 -27.52
CA LYS A 146 18.26 3.69 -28.56
C LYS A 146 16.98 3.13 -29.16
N ALA A 147 15.98 3.98 -29.36
CA ALA A 147 14.76 3.62 -30.04
C ALA A 147 14.16 4.80 -30.82
N THR A 148 13.45 4.50 -31.88
CA THR A 148 12.66 5.49 -32.61
C THR A 148 11.33 5.72 -31.89
N TYR A 149 11.06 6.95 -31.48
CA TYR A 149 9.81 7.31 -30.82
C TYR A 149 8.70 7.52 -31.83
N ALA A 150 7.55 6.91 -31.58
CA ALA A 150 6.33 7.16 -32.33
C ALA A 150 5.70 8.50 -31.93
N PRO A 151 5.03 9.21 -32.84
CA PRO A 151 4.22 10.37 -32.49
C PRO A 151 3.09 9.98 -31.52
N SER A 152 3.11 10.54 -30.31
CA SER A 152 2.05 10.32 -29.31
C SER A 152 1.94 11.55 -28.41
N GLN A 153 0.70 11.92 -28.04
CA GLN A 153 0.44 13.05 -27.15
C GLN A 153 0.39 12.67 -25.66
N LYS A 154 0.10 11.39 -25.35
CA LYS A 154 -0.21 10.98 -23.97
C LYS A 154 0.79 10.01 -23.34
N LYS A 155 1.50 9.20 -24.12
CA LYS A 155 2.44 8.20 -23.62
C LYS A 155 3.71 8.18 -24.46
N SER A 156 4.83 7.84 -23.86
CA SER A 156 6.08 7.59 -24.58
C SER A 156 6.01 6.24 -25.27
N LEU A 157 5.75 6.23 -26.57
CA LEU A 157 5.70 5.03 -27.39
C LEU A 157 6.91 4.96 -28.32
N VAL A 158 7.41 3.76 -28.54
CA VAL A 158 8.55 3.48 -29.45
C VAL A 158 8.14 2.51 -30.54
N ILE A 159 8.85 2.59 -31.66
CA ILE A 159 8.66 1.70 -32.82
C ILE A 159 9.71 0.59 -32.76
N PHE A 160 9.25 -0.65 -32.78
CA PHE A 160 10.11 -1.83 -32.85
C PHE A 160 9.49 -2.86 -33.81
N ASN A 161 10.22 -3.26 -34.85
CA ASN A 161 9.76 -4.16 -35.90
C ASN A 161 8.38 -3.74 -36.46
N ASP A 162 8.28 -2.47 -36.88
CA ASP A 162 7.06 -1.85 -37.44
C ASP A 162 5.83 -1.85 -36.50
N ARG A 163 6.02 -2.11 -35.23
CA ARG A 163 4.98 -2.06 -34.19
C ARG A 163 5.26 -0.97 -33.18
N THR A 164 4.21 -0.26 -32.81
CA THR A 164 4.29 0.74 -31.74
C THR A 164 4.00 0.08 -30.39
N MET A 165 4.85 0.30 -29.41
CA MET A 165 4.73 -0.29 -28.06
C MET A 165 5.19 0.66 -26.97
N ALA A 166 4.86 0.36 -25.71
CA ALA A 166 5.35 1.07 -24.55
C ALA A 166 6.88 0.86 -24.37
N VAL A 167 7.54 1.76 -23.67
CA VAL A 167 9.00 1.66 -23.44
C VAL A 167 9.37 0.43 -22.63
N GLU A 168 8.51 0.00 -21.70
CA GLU A 168 8.67 -1.20 -20.90
C GLU A 168 8.60 -2.46 -21.78
N ASP A 169 7.66 -2.52 -22.72
CA ASP A 169 7.53 -3.64 -23.68
C ASP A 169 8.73 -3.71 -24.62
N TYR A 170 9.26 -2.56 -25.03
CA TYR A 170 10.50 -2.49 -25.81
C TYR A 170 11.68 -3.10 -25.06
N VAL A 171 11.86 -2.73 -23.80
CA VAL A 171 12.91 -3.30 -22.94
C VAL A 171 12.74 -4.81 -22.79
N ARG A 172 11.52 -5.29 -22.59
CA ARG A 172 11.21 -6.73 -22.53
C ARG A 172 11.65 -7.43 -23.82
N LYS A 173 11.27 -6.90 -24.98
CA LYS A 173 11.67 -7.47 -26.30
C LYS A 173 13.18 -7.45 -26.51
N TYR A 174 13.85 -6.39 -26.10
CA TYR A 174 15.30 -6.32 -26.13
C TYR A 174 15.94 -7.45 -25.33
N TYR A 175 15.52 -7.66 -24.08
CA TYR A 175 16.09 -8.72 -23.25
C TYR A 175 15.63 -10.12 -23.67
N GLU A 176 14.44 -10.28 -24.23
CA GLU A 176 14.02 -11.54 -24.85
C GLU A 176 14.99 -11.94 -25.98
N SER A 177 15.45 -10.99 -26.82
CA SER A 177 16.43 -11.25 -27.86
C SER A 177 17.81 -11.70 -27.33
N LEU A 178 18.08 -11.41 -26.05
CA LEU A 178 19.30 -11.83 -25.33
C LEU A 178 19.09 -13.13 -24.51
N GLY A 179 17.94 -13.79 -24.68
CA GLY A 179 17.63 -15.06 -24.00
C GLY A 179 17.11 -14.91 -22.57
N TYR A 180 16.66 -13.71 -22.16
CA TYR A 180 16.00 -13.50 -20.86
C TYR A 180 14.49 -13.61 -20.98
N THR A 181 13.87 -13.94 -19.88
CA THR A 181 12.43 -13.81 -19.65
C THR A 181 12.19 -12.58 -18.79
N SER A 182 11.03 -11.94 -18.93
CA SER A 182 10.68 -10.76 -18.16
C SER A 182 9.27 -10.83 -17.59
N LEU A 183 9.10 -10.29 -16.40
CA LEU A 183 7.85 -10.18 -15.67
C LEU A 183 7.60 -8.72 -15.30
N PHE A 184 6.39 -8.22 -15.55
CA PHE A 184 5.97 -6.94 -15.00
C PHE A 184 5.86 -7.04 -13.49
N LEU A 185 6.55 -6.16 -12.78
CA LEU A 185 6.56 -6.12 -11.33
C LEU A 185 5.71 -4.99 -10.78
N GLU A 186 6.16 -3.78 -11.01
CA GLU A 186 5.76 -2.66 -10.18
C GLU A 186 5.84 -3.06 -8.69
N SER A 187 4.88 -2.65 -7.85
CA SER A 187 4.88 -3.05 -6.44
C SER A 187 3.95 -4.23 -6.13
N VAL A 188 3.06 -4.59 -7.07
CA VAL A 188 1.91 -5.48 -6.82
C VAL A 188 2.29 -6.87 -6.31
N PRO A 189 3.22 -7.62 -6.91
CA PRO A 189 3.58 -8.94 -6.39
C PRO A 189 4.12 -8.90 -4.96
N PHE A 190 4.82 -7.83 -4.59
CA PHE A 190 5.37 -7.68 -3.24
C PHE A 190 4.29 -7.37 -2.20
N HIS A 191 3.22 -6.65 -2.58
CA HIS A 191 2.05 -6.47 -1.72
C HIS A 191 1.35 -7.80 -1.45
N VAL A 192 1.21 -8.63 -2.48
CA VAL A 192 0.61 -9.96 -2.34
C VAL A 192 1.46 -10.86 -1.46
N ILE A 193 2.77 -10.96 -1.73
CA ILE A 193 3.71 -11.75 -0.91
C ILE A 193 3.67 -11.28 0.54
N PHE A 194 3.73 -9.98 0.77
CA PHE A 194 3.68 -9.40 2.12
C PHE A 194 2.36 -9.74 2.82
N SER A 195 1.24 -9.51 2.17
CA SER A 195 -0.07 -9.77 2.75
C SER A 195 -0.30 -11.23 3.11
N VAL A 196 0.14 -12.14 2.23
CA VAL A 196 -0.04 -13.56 2.43
C VAL A 196 0.78 -14.04 3.63
N PHE A 197 2.07 -13.73 3.67
CA PHE A 197 2.91 -14.19 4.78
C PHE A 197 2.65 -13.43 6.08
N MET A 198 2.39 -12.12 6.02
CA MET A 198 2.28 -11.30 7.23
C MET A 198 0.86 -11.16 7.78
N GLY A 199 -0.16 -11.51 7.00
CA GLY A 199 -1.56 -11.39 7.39
C GLY A 199 -1.88 -12.01 8.76
N PRO A 200 -1.48 -13.26 9.04
CA PRO A 200 -1.77 -13.90 10.32
C PRO A 200 -1.20 -13.18 11.54
N ILE A 201 0.00 -12.61 11.43
CA ILE A 201 0.62 -11.90 12.56
C ILE A 201 0.20 -10.43 12.65
N ILE A 202 -0.27 -9.85 11.56
CA ILE A 202 -0.86 -8.51 11.56
C ILE A 202 -2.27 -8.55 12.14
N ALA A 203 -3.06 -9.58 11.83
CA ALA A 203 -4.40 -9.77 12.35
C ALA A 203 -4.43 -10.39 13.77
N ASP A 204 -3.33 -10.35 14.50
CA ASP A 204 -3.21 -10.87 15.87
C ASP A 204 -4.16 -10.17 16.83
N THR A 205 -5.22 -10.86 17.22
CA THR A 205 -6.26 -10.33 18.12
C THR A 205 -5.78 -10.09 19.55
N SER A 206 -4.60 -10.57 19.92
CA SER A 206 -3.98 -10.28 21.22
C SER A 206 -3.34 -8.89 21.26
N ASP A 207 -3.15 -8.24 20.11
CA ASP A 207 -2.64 -6.87 20.09
C ASP A 207 -3.73 -5.88 20.54
N HIS A 208 -3.46 -5.16 21.64
CA HIS A 208 -4.40 -4.20 22.23
C HIS A 208 -4.76 -3.01 21.30
N ARG A 209 -4.00 -2.84 20.21
CA ARG A 209 -4.25 -1.79 19.19
C ARG A 209 -5.02 -2.31 17.99
N ILE A 210 -5.46 -3.57 18.02
CA ILE A 210 -6.19 -4.16 16.89
C ILE A 210 -7.45 -3.35 16.57
N ARG A 211 -7.70 -3.17 15.29
CA ARG A 211 -8.90 -2.54 14.75
C ARG A 211 -9.50 -3.39 13.67
N LEU A 212 -10.79 -3.23 13.48
CA LEU A 212 -11.50 -3.81 12.35
C LEU A 212 -11.80 -2.70 11.35
N VAL A 213 -11.37 -2.89 10.11
CA VAL A 213 -11.56 -1.94 9.01
C VAL A 213 -12.45 -2.57 7.96
N GLY A 214 -13.59 -1.94 7.69
CA GLY A 214 -14.46 -2.32 6.58
C GLY A 214 -14.14 -1.52 5.32
N PHE A 215 -14.19 -2.17 4.16
CA PHE A 215 -13.98 -1.52 2.87
C PHE A 215 -14.60 -2.31 1.72
N SER A 216 -14.86 -1.63 0.61
CA SER A 216 -15.43 -2.27 -0.57
C SER A 216 -14.41 -3.13 -1.30
N ASP A 217 -14.79 -4.37 -1.60
CA ASP A 217 -14.05 -5.23 -2.51
C ASP A 217 -14.41 -4.85 -3.96
N LYS A 218 -13.50 -4.15 -4.63
CA LYS A 218 -13.70 -3.74 -6.02
C LYS A 218 -13.93 -4.93 -6.95
N ASN A 219 -13.24 -6.05 -6.71
CA ASN A 219 -13.37 -7.24 -7.55
C ASN A 219 -14.76 -7.86 -7.41
N ALA A 220 -15.32 -7.88 -6.19
CA ALA A 220 -16.68 -8.40 -5.98
C ALA A 220 -17.73 -7.49 -6.65
N LEU A 221 -17.58 -6.17 -6.58
CA LEU A 221 -18.46 -5.22 -7.25
C LEU A 221 -18.39 -5.36 -8.78
N GLU A 222 -17.19 -5.53 -9.34
CA GLU A 222 -17.00 -5.80 -10.77
C GLU A 222 -17.63 -7.13 -11.21
N MET A 223 -17.73 -8.11 -10.33
CA MET A 223 -18.44 -9.38 -10.56
C MET A 223 -19.96 -9.28 -10.36
N GLY A 224 -20.47 -8.08 -10.04
CA GLY A 224 -21.92 -7.83 -9.92
C GLY A 224 -22.52 -8.19 -8.55
N PHE A 225 -21.71 -8.35 -7.51
CA PHE A 225 -22.23 -8.50 -6.15
C PHE A 225 -22.76 -7.17 -5.63
N THR A 226 -23.67 -7.24 -4.64
CA THR A 226 -24.16 -6.05 -3.93
C THR A 226 -23.06 -5.44 -3.06
N SER A 227 -23.21 -4.16 -2.70
CA SER A 227 -22.23 -3.47 -1.84
C SER A 227 -22.01 -4.16 -0.50
N GLU A 228 -23.05 -4.75 0.09
CA GLU A 228 -22.93 -5.52 1.33
C GLU A 228 -22.09 -6.79 1.15
N ALA A 229 -22.35 -7.55 0.09
CA ALA A 229 -21.57 -8.74 -0.25
C ALA A 229 -20.13 -8.40 -0.67
N ALA A 230 -19.91 -7.19 -1.16
CA ALA A 230 -18.61 -6.69 -1.57
C ALA A 230 -17.79 -6.06 -0.42
N THR A 231 -18.31 -6.08 0.81
CA THR A 231 -17.57 -5.51 1.95
C THR A 231 -16.61 -6.54 2.54
N ILE A 232 -15.37 -6.14 2.66
CA ILE A 232 -14.30 -6.91 3.30
C ILE A 232 -13.95 -6.26 4.63
N TRP A 233 -13.73 -7.08 5.66
CA TRP A 233 -13.33 -6.65 6.99
C TRP A 233 -11.92 -7.11 7.30
N CYS A 234 -10.99 -6.16 7.43
CA CYS A 234 -9.59 -6.43 7.73
C CYS A 234 -9.26 -6.05 9.17
N SER A 235 -8.72 -6.99 9.94
CA SER A 235 -8.19 -6.73 11.27
C SER A 235 -6.70 -6.38 11.20
N HIS A 236 -6.31 -5.24 11.76
CA HIS A 236 -4.91 -4.87 11.91
C HIS A 236 -4.74 -3.83 13.03
N PRO A 237 -3.54 -3.72 13.64
CA PRO A 237 -3.25 -2.67 14.62
C PRO A 237 -3.38 -1.26 14.00
N GLU A 238 -3.75 -0.28 14.82
CA GLU A 238 -3.90 1.11 14.37
C GLU A 238 -2.61 1.73 13.84
N ASP A 239 -1.48 1.30 14.38
CA ASP A 239 -0.14 1.72 13.98
C ASP A 239 0.47 0.84 12.87
N PHE A 240 -0.32 -0.09 12.31
CA PHE A 240 0.15 -0.98 11.26
C PHE A 240 0.83 -0.21 10.11
N GLY A 241 1.94 -0.73 9.66
CA GLY A 241 2.71 -0.19 8.54
C GLY A 241 3.56 1.02 8.87
N THR A 242 3.59 1.48 10.12
CA THR A 242 4.49 2.56 10.59
C THR A 242 5.74 2.02 11.28
N SER A 243 6.74 2.88 11.48
CA SER A 243 7.91 2.52 12.30
C SER A 243 7.54 2.19 13.76
N GLY A 244 6.51 2.82 14.30
CA GLY A 244 6.03 2.53 15.65
C GLY A 244 5.51 1.10 15.80
N TYR A 245 4.80 0.59 14.79
CA TYR A 245 4.39 -0.82 14.73
C TYR A 245 5.60 -1.76 14.72
N TRP A 246 6.61 -1.47 13.87
CA TRP A 246 7.85 -2.23 13.83
C TRP A 246 8.56 -2.23 15.19
N ASP A 247 8.79 -1.07 15.79
CA ASP A 247 9.54 -0.95 17.05
C ASP A 247 8.88 -1.75 18.17
N ARG A 248 7.55 -1.79 18.19
CA ARG A 248 6.76 -2.51 19.19
C ARG A 248 6.73 -4.03 18.98
N ARG A 249 6.77 -4.49 17.72
CA ARG A 249 6.54 -5.88 17.34
C ARG A 249 7.75 -6.56 16.67
N LYS A 250 8.89 -5.89 16.59
CA LYS A 250 10.06 -6.34 15.81
C LYS A 250 10.52 -7.75 16.13
N ASP A 251 10.61 -8.10 17.41
CA ASP A 251 11.14 -9.40 17.83
C ASP A 251 10.22 -10.54 17.37
N MET A 252 8.92 -10.36 17.48
CA MET A 252 7.93 -11.30 16.98
C MET A 252 7.97 -11.39 15.44
N ILE A 253 8.01 -10.26 14.75
CA ILE A 253 8.09 -10.20 13.29
C ILE A 253 9.37 -10.88 12.80
N GLN A 254 10.51 -10.60 13.40
CA GLN A 254 11.79 -11.22 13.04
C GLN A 254 11.79 -12.73 13.27
N LYS A 255 11.29 -13.17 14.43
CA LYS A 255 11.16 -14.60 14.74
C LYS A 255 10.27 -15.30 13.72
N TYR A 256 9.12 -14.70 13.38
CA TYR A 256 8.20 -15.25 12.41
C TYR A 256 8.83 -15.33 11.00
N ILE A 257 9.41 -14.24 10.49
CA ILE A 257 10.05 -14.25 9.16
C ILE A 257 11.20 -15.25 9.11
N SER A 258 11.96 -15.40 10.21
CA SER A 258 13.04 -16.39 10.30
C SER A 258 12.52 -17.83 10.26
N SER A 259 11.30 -18.08 10.74
CA SER A 259 10.68 -19.42 10.70
C SER A 259 10.09 -19.82 9.34
N LEU A 260 9.99 -18.88 8.39
CA LEU A 260 9.58 -19.22 7.03
C LEU A 260 10.58 -20.16 6.37
N PRO A 261 10.15 -21.00 5.42
CA PRO A 261 11.03 -21.94 4.73
C PRO A 261 12.26 -21.30 4.08
N ASP A 262 13.37 -22.04 4.05
CA ASP A 262 14.61 -21.62 3.40
C ASP A 262 14.76 -22.18 1.97
N THR A 263 13.74 -22.87 1.48
CA THR A 263 13.68 -23.41 0.12
C THR A 263 12.57 -22.75 -0.69
N THR A 264 12.76 -22.65 -1.99
CA THR A 264 11.76 -22.09 -2.91
C THR A 264 10.46 -22.91 -2.85
N ASP A 265 10.56 -24.23 -2.91
CA ASP A 265 9.38 -25.11 -2.87
C ASP A 265 8.62 -24.97 -1.55
N GLY A 266 9.32 -24.93 -0.42
CA GLY A 266 8.70 -24.71 0.88
C GLY A 266 8.02 -23.34 1.00
N LEU A 267 8.62 -22.27 0.44
CA LEU A 267 7.97 -20.95 0.40
C LEU A 267 6.72 -20.97 -0.47
N LEU A 268 6.76 -21.62 -1.63
CA LEU A 268 5.60 -21.72 -2.53
C LEU A 268 4.48 -22.55 -1.89
N GLU A 269 4.82 -23.69 -1.26
CA GLU A 269 3.85 -24.51 -0.52
C GLU A 269 3.18 -23.69 0.59
N GLN A 270 3.96 -23.00 1.42
CA GLN A 270 3.43 -22.19 2.49
C GLN A 270 2.63 -21.00 1.95
N PHE A 271 3.10 -20.32 0.90
CA PHE A 271 2.34 -19.23 0.25
C PHE A 271 0.98 -19.71 -0.22
N ASN A 272 0.92 -20.83 -0.94
CA ASN A 272 -0.33 -21.38 -1.45
C ASN A 272 -1.28 -21.80 -0.33
N SER A 273 -0.76 -22.39 0.74
CA SER A 273 -1.56 -22.78 1.92
C SER A 273 -2.16 -21.56 2.64
N MET A 274 -1.44 -20.44 2.64
CA MET A 274 -1.85 -19.22 3.33
C MET A 274 -2.66 -18.25 2.45
N LEU A 275 -2.64 -18.41 1.14
CA LEU A 275 -3.21 -17.47 0.18
C LEU A 275 -4.69 -17.13 0.45
N ASN A 276 -5.47 -18.13 0.85
CA ASN A 276 -6.91 -18.02 1.07
C ASN A 276 -7.30 -18.02 2.56
N ILE A 277 -6.32 -17.96 3.47
CA ILE A 277 -6.62 -17.72 4.88
C ILE A 277 -7.24 -16.33 5.01
N THR A 278 -8.31 -16.21 5.78
CA THR A 278 -9.10 -14.97 5.91
C THR A 278 -8.25 -13.74 6.21
N SER A 279 -7.31 -13.82 7.14
CA SER A 279 -6.42 -12.70 7.48
C SER A 279 -5.52 -12.29 6.32
N SER A 280 -4.96 -13.25 5.59
CA SER A 280 -4.11 -13.01 4.43
C SER A 280 -4.91 -12.42 3.26
N TYR A 281 -6.08 -13.00 2.98
CA TYR A 281 -6.98 -12.51 1.94
C TYR A 281 -7.45 -11.09 2.23
N ASN A 282 -7.97 -10.85 3.42
CA ASN A 282 -8.49 -9.54 3.79
C ASN A 282 -7.39 -8.46 3.79
N LEU A 283 -6.21 -8.78 4.31
CA LEU A 283 -5.07 -7.85 4.26
C LEU A 283 -4.65 -7.56 2.83
N ARG A 284 -4.60 -8.58 1.96
CA ARG A 284 -4.27 -8.41 0.54
C ARG A 284 -5.24 -7.47 -0.15
N GLN A 285 -6.53 -7.65 0.05
CA GLN A 285 -7.56 -6.76 -0.50
C GLN A 285 -7.47 -5.35 0.11
N TYR A 286 -7.18 -5.26 1.40
CA TYR A 286 -6.99 -4.00 2.08
C TYR A 286 -5.81 -3.20 1.52
N LEU A 287 -4.69 -3.83 1.25
CA LEU A 287 -3.48 -3.14 0.79
C LEU A 287 -3.53 -2.79 -0.70
N TRP A 288 -4.12 -3.63 -1.54
CA TRP A 288 -4.03 -3.42 -2.99
C TRP A 288 -5.25 -3.85 -3.80
N ALA A 289 -6.29 -4.43 -3.23
CA ALA A 289 -7.43 -5.00 -3.97
C ALA A 289 -6.97 -5.93 -5.13
N SER A 290 -6.06 -6.87 -4.82
CA SER A 290 -5.42 -7.72 -5.82
C SER A 290 -6.36 -8.75 -6.42
N CYS A 291 -6.20 -9.03 -7.72
CA CYS A 291 -6.89 -10.09 -8.44
C CYS A 291 -6.08 -11.41 -8.45
N LYS A 292 -6.64 -12.43 -9.13
CA LYS A 292 -5.97 -13.74 -9.25
C LYS A 292 -4.63 -13.64 -9.95
N ASP A 293 -4.54 -12.86 -11.03
CA ASP A 293 -3.31 -12.72 -11.82
C ASP A 293 -2.17 -12.10 -10.98
N ASP A 294 -2.51 -11.29 -9.97
CA ASP A 294 -1.51 -10.73 -9.05
C ASP A 294 -0.91 -11.81 -8.13
N ALA A 295 -1.75 -12.78 -7.71
CA ALA A 295 -1.26 -13.94 -6.94
C ALA A 295 -0.37 -14.84 -7.81
N ASP A 296 -0.73 -15.07 -9.07
CA ASP A 296 0.08 -15.84 -10.01
C ASP A 296 1.44 -15.16 -10.28
N ARG A 297 1.45 -13.83 -10.42
CA ARG A 297 2.70 -13.04 -10.52
C ARG A 297 3.55 -13.14 -9.24
N ALA A 298 2.91 -13.13 -8.08
CA ALA A 298 3.61 -13.31 -6.81
C ALA A 298 4.27 -14.69 -6.72
N CYS A 299 3.60 -15.76 -7.14
CA CYS A 299 4.18 -17.11 -7.25
C CYS A 299 5.39 -17.12 -8.18
N GLN A 300 5.32 -16.46 -9.33
CA GLN A 300 6.46 -16.36 -10.26
C GLN A 300 7.64 -15.64 -9.60
N VAL A 301 7.40 -14.54 -8.88
CA VAL A 301 8.46 -13.83 -8.13
C VAL A 301 9.09 -14.73 -7.07
N LEU A 302 8.29 -15.50 -6.33
CA LEU A 302 8.79 -16.48 -5.33
C LEU A 302 9.63 -17.59 -5.96
N THR A 303 9.33 -17.98 -7.20
CA THR A 303 10.11 -18.98 -7.94
C THR A 303 11.49 -18.45 -8.38
N ILE A 304 11.57 -17.13 -8.68
CA ILE A 304 12.77 -16.50 -9.22
C ILE A 304 13.71 -16.02 -8.13
N LEU A 305 13.15 -15.39 -7.08
CA LEU A 305 13.95 -14.81 -6.00
C LEU A 305 14.40 -15.87 -5.00
N PRO A 306 15.68 -15.86 -4.58
CA PRO A 306 16.13 -16.73 -3.51
C PRO A 306 15.32 -16.52 -2.22
N PRO A 307 15.00 -17.56 -1.45
CA PRO A 307 14.24 -17.46 -0.20
C PRO A 307 14.77 -16.40 0.77
N LYS A 308 16.08 -16.29 0.87
CA LYS A 308 16.74 -15.23 1.67
C LYS A 308 16.34 -13.81 1.23
N LYS A 309 16.21 -13.58 -0.09
CA LYS A 309 15.78 -12.27 -0.61
C LYS A 309 14.31 -12.00 -0.31
N VAL A 310 13.46 -13.02 -0.41
CA VAL A 310 12.04 -12.91 -0.02
C VAL A 310 11.93 -12.51 1.46
N LYS A 311 12.64 -13.19 2.35
CA LYS A 311 12.68 -12.85 3.79
C LYS A 311 13.20 -11.41 4.02
N THR A 312 14.21 -10.99 3.28
CA THR A 312 14.73 -9.61 3.34
C THR A 312 13.69 -8.58 2.90
N ILE A 313 12.93 -8.87 1.86
CA ILE A 313 11.83 -8.01 1.38
C ILE A 313 10.74 -7.89 2.44
N LEU A 314 10.33 -9.00 3.06
CA LEU A 314 9.36 -8.99 4.15
C LEU A 314 9.82 -8.13 5.33
N HIS A 315 11.10 -8.27 5.73
CA HIS A 315 11.69 -7.41 6.75
C HIS A 315 11.69 -5.93 6.37
N TYR A 316 12.07 -5.61 5.13
CA TYR A 316 12.12 -4.24 4.63
C TYR A 316 10.73 -3.59 4.66
N LEU A 317 9.72 -4.27 4.15
CA LEU A 317 8.34 -3.80 4.17
C LEU A 317 7.80 -3.68 5.59
N SER A 318 8.10 -4.63 6.47
CA SER A 318 7.64 -4.60 7.87
C SER A 318 8.17 -3.43 8.67
N LYS A 319 9.36 -2.89 8.34
CA LYS A 319 9.95 -1.75 9.07
C LYS A 319 9.12 -0.48 8.96
N ASN A 320 8.55 -0.22 7.82
CA ASN A 320 7.62 0.88 7.57
C ASN A 320 6.94 0.64 6.23
N TYR A 321 5.82 -0.07 6.25
CA TYR A 321 5.12 -0.46 5.03
C TYR A 321 4.74 0.75 4.17
N TRP A 322 4.14 1.77 4.79
CA TRP A 322 3.64 2.95 4.08
C TRP A 322 4.72 3.83 3.45
N LYS A 323 5.96 3.68 3.90
CA LYS A 323 7.11 4.35 3.31
C LYS A 323 7.79 3.51 2.23
N ASN A 324 7.73 2.18 2.36
CA ASN A 324 8.56 1.24 1.60
C ASN A 324 7.78 0.51 0.50
N TYR A 325 6.47 0.71 0.41
CA TYR A 325 5.60 -0.07 -0.47
C TYR A 325 5.55 0.44 -1.92
N LEU A 326 5.97 1.68 -2.18
CA LEU A 326 5.98 2.31 -3.51
C LEU A 326 7.39 2.41 -4.08
N GLY A 327 7.46 2.72 -5.37
CA GLY A 327 8.70 3.00 -6.09
C GLY A 327 9.49 1.76 -6.51
N TRP A 328 8.88 0.58 -6.42
CA TRP A 328 9.47 -0.65 -6.92
C TRP A 328 9.63 -0.62 -8.45
N PRO A 329 10.70 -1.25 -8.99
CA PRO A 329 10.99 -1.23 -10.42
C PRO A 329 9.90 -1.87 -11.29
N ASP A 330 9.83 -1.46 -12.55
CA ASP A 330 8.82 -1.89 -13.50
C ASP A 330 8.90 -3.38 -13.87
N LEU A 331 10.11 -3.92 -13.98
CA LEU A 331 10.36 -5.26 -14.53
C LEU A 331 11.27 -6.11 -13.63
N LEU A 332 10.98 -7.42 -13.57
CA LEU A 332 11.93 -8.45 -13.19
C LEU A 332 12.38 -9.17 -14.46
N ILE A 333 13.69 -9.16 -14.73
CA ILE A 333 14.33 -9.75 -15.90
C ILE A 333 15.22 -10.88 -15.41
N TYR A 334 15.06 -12.07 -15.98
CA TYR A 334 15.73 -13.25 -15.46
C TYR A 334 16.01 -14.30 -16.53
N LYS A 335 17.01 -15.13 -16.27
CA LYS A 335 17.29 -16.39 -16.94
C LYS A 335 17.89 -17.35 -15.93
N THR A 336 18.18 -18.59 -16.31
CA THR A 336 18.75 -19.59 -15.39
C THR A 336 19.96 -19.05 -14.64
N GLY A 337 19.88 -18.97 -13.32
CA GLY A 337 20.97 -18.54 -12.43
C GLY A 337 21.22 -17.03 -12.35
N GLU A 338 20.45 -16.22 -13.06
CA GLU A 338 20.63 -14.76 -13.08
C GLU A 338 19.29 -14.03 -13.06
N TYR A 339 19.17 -12.99 -12.25
CA TYR A 339 18.04 -12.06 -12.29
C TYR A 339 18.47 -10.66 -11.90
N PHE A 340 17.71 -9.69 -12.34
CA PHE A 340 17.78 -8.30 -11.88
C PHE A 340 16.42 -7.63 -12.06
N VAL A 341 16.20 -6.57 -11.29
CA VAL A 341 15.03 -5.72 -11.49
C VAL A 341 15.42 -4.47 -12.27
N ALA A 342 14.51 -3.97 -13.10
CA ALA A 342 14.78 -2.84 -13.97
C ALA A 342 13.70 -1.77 -13.86
N GLU A 343 14.13 -0.54 -13.66
CA GLU A 343 13.31 0.66 -13.82
C GLU A 343 13.50 1.20 -15.23
N VAL A 344 12.43 1.42 -15.96
CA VAL A 344 12.45 1.89 -17.34
C VAL A 344 12.07 3.36 -17.42
N LYS A 345 12.87 4.16 -18.07
CA LYS A 345 12.60 5.59 -18.27
C LYS A 345 12.63 5.97 -19.73
N SER A 346 11.61 6.68 -20.19
CA SER A 346 11.66 7.33 -21.49
C SER A 346 12.67 8.48 -21.48
N SER A 347 12.96 9.06 -22.64
CA SER A 347 13.97 10.13 -22.78
C SER A 347 13.68 11.37 -21.91
N LYS A 348 12.41 11.62 -21.57
CA LYS A 348 12.00 12.80 -20.78
C LYS A 348 11.72 12.48 -19.32
N ASP A 349 11.58 11.21 -18.96
CA ASP A 349 11.19 10.80 -17.61
C ASP A 349 12.37 10.87 -16.64
N LYS A 350 12.02 11.18 -15.39
CA LYS A 350 12.94 11.20 -14.26
C LYS A 350 12.47 10.24 -13.19
N LEU A 351 13.36 9.86 -12.29
CA LEU A 351 12.99 9.10 -11.10
C LEU A 351 12.05 9.91 -10.21
N THR A 352 10.96 9.28 -9.78
CA THR A 352 10.08 9.84 -8.76
C THR A 352 10.74 9.78 -7.38
N GLU A 353 10.19 10.48 -6.39
CA GLU A 353 10.71 10.42 -5.02
C GLU A 353 10.59 9.01 -4.44
N ASP A 354 9.51 8.29 -4.75
CA ASP A 354 9.33 6.91 -4.29
C ASP A 354 10.39 5.98 -4.87
N GLN A 355 10.73 6.13 -6.15
CA GLN A 355 11.79 5.37 -6.81
C GLN A 355 13.17 5.70 -6.24
N LYS A 356 13.45 6.98 -5.97
CA LYS A 356 14.69 7.38 -5.29
C LYS A 356 14.77 6.77 -3.88
N ASN A 357 13.67 6.76 -3.13
CA ASN A 357 13.60 6.13 -1.82
C ASN A 357 13.80 4.62 -1.89
N TRP A 358 13.20 3.97 -2.89
CA TRP A 358 13.40 2.55 -3.12
C TRP A 358 14.88 2.24 -3.44
N ILE A 359 15.54 3.01 -4.30
CA ILE A 359 16.97 2.86 -4.61
C ILE A 359 17.83 2.95 -3.35
N LYS A 360 17.55 3.92 -2.47
CA LYS A 360 18.22 4.04 -1.16
C LYS A 360 17.98 2.82 -0.29
N GLY A 361 16.73 2.35 -0.25
CA GLY A 361 16.31 1.15 0.49
C GLY A 361 16.96 -0.11 -0.05
N ASN A 362 17.03 -0.24 -1.37
CA ASN A 362 17.69 -1.35 -2.03
C ASN A 362 19.17 -1.41 -1.69
N TYR A 363 19.89 -0.32 -1.86
CA TYR A 363 21.32 -0.24 -1.52
C TYR A 363 21.59 -0.57 -0.05
N LYS A 364 20.75 -0.10 0.86
CA LYS A 364 20.97 -0.26 2.30
C LYS A 364 20.51 -1.60 2.87
N TYR A 365 19.45 -2.18 2.31
CA TYR A 365 18.75 -3.30 2.94
C TYR A 365 18.48 -4.49 2.02
N LEU A 366 18.00 -4.25 0.79
CA LEU A 366 17.52 -5.32 -0.07
C LEU A 366 18.64 -5.99 -0.86
N ASP A 367 19.58 -5.21 -1.36
CA ASP A 367 20.68 -5.67 -2.19
C ASP A 367 20.18 -6.58 -3.34
N ILE A 368 19.16 -6.13 -4.05
CA ILE A 368 18.63 -6.77 -5.26
C ILE A 368 19.38 -6.17 -6.45
N PRO A 369 19.92 -6.99 -7.38
CA PRO A 369 20.52 -6.48 -8.59
C PRO A 369 19.55 -5.57 -9.35
N PHE A 370 19.95 -4.33 -9.60
CA PHE A 370 19.07 -3.29 -10.13
C PHE A 370 19.73 -2.53 -11.28
N LYS A 371 18.95 -2.27 -12.34
CA LYS A 371 19.35 -1.48 -13.50
C LYS A 371 18.35 -0.37 -13.80
N LEU A 372 18.86 0.83 -14.05
CA LEU A 372 18.08 1.92 -14.61
C LEU A 372 18.25 1.92 -16.12
N ILE A 373 17.19 1.64 -16.86
CA ILE A 373 17.23 1.54 -18.33
C ILE A 373 16.56 2.77 -18.92
N LYS A 374 17.36 3.61 -19.59
CA LYS A 374 16.87 4.82 -20.22
C LYS A 374 16.76 4.64 -21.72
N ILE A 375 15.57 4.84 -22.27
CA ILE A 375 15.35 4.81 -23.70
C ILE A 375 15.67 6.19 -24.28
N THR A 376 16.61 6.23 -25.19
CA THR A 376 17.05 7.48 -25.85
C THR A 376 16.63 7.48 -27.32
N ARG A 377 16.64 8.65 -27.95
CA ARG A 377 16.42 8.83 -29.38
C ARG A 377 17.66 8.53 -30.19
#